data_b60b2999d84b92803008cd878ad90290
#
_entry.id   b60b2999d84b92803008cd878ad90290
#
_cell.length_a   1.000
_cell.length_b   1.000
_cell.length_c   1.000
_cell.angle_alpha   90.00
_cell.angle_beta   90.00
_cell.angle_gamma   90.00
#
_symmetry.space_group_name_H-M   'P 1'
#
loop_
_entity.id
_entity.type
_entity.pdbx_description
1 polymer ?
#
loop_
_entity_poly.entity_id
_entity_poly.type
_entity_poly.pdbx_seq_one_letter_code
_entity_poly.pdbx_strand_id
1 'polypeptide(L)'
;MHGVKMMDNLNVSNLLNIYENEISKNVKNKRKLYDFEINKMQYIEYIIKMLKNGLVGHNHYNIFLIYEPKCRLVMSLSVKDKVINHFVTKYILENRLEKYLDKRNVATRKGMGTDYAIKLVKKYINELKCKYDSFYVLKMDISKYFYSIDHEVLKNMLRDELFGEELSVVLRIIDSTNLDYINNTINKVKKNNDIPLYEYGKGLPIGNMTSQFLSIYYLNKLDHFIVHDLKLKYYVRYMDDFIILDSDINKLKDAKKTIIDKLEKEYKLMINEKKTWINNMKYGFSFLGYTYKVIDKKTIIKIKRSNIDKIKKRIKEVKYLFNTGKMGYYSTFCSIMTYSNSYKYADDRKIKRLIDKYWYNEK
;
A
#
# COMPACT_ATOMS: atom_id res chain seq x y z
N MET A 1 -28.71 -8.46 -9.10
CA MET A 1 -28.84 -7.32 -8.15
C MET A 1 -28.27 -6.09 -8.85
N HIS A 2 -29.08 -5.10 -9.17
CA HIS A 2 -28.63 -3.84 -9.77
C HIS A 2 -27.89 -3.05 -8.68
N GLY A 3 -26.57 -3.05 -8.71
CA GLY A 3 -25.77 -2.21 -7.82
C GLY A 3 -26.14 -0.74 -8.04
N VAL A 4 -26.23 0.00 -6.95
CA VAL A 4 -26.51 1.45 -6.95
C VAL A 4 -25.54 2.13 -7.94
N LYS A 5 -26.09 2.85 -8.91
CA LYS A 5 -25.26 3.54 -9.93
C LYS A 5 -24.46 4.66 -9.28
N MET A 6 -23.30 5.02 -9.87
CA MET A 6 -22.47 6.16 -9.42
C MET A 6 -23.30 7.41 -9.21
N MET A 7 -24.23 7.69 -10.13
CA MET A 7 -25.08 8.88 -10.11
C MET A 7 -26.00 8.96 -8.89
N ASP A 8 -26.46 7.83 -8.35
CA ASP A 8 -27.32 7.81 -7.17
C ASP A 8 -26.57 8.28 -5.92
N ASN A 9 -25.26 8.07 -5.88
CA ASN A 9 -24.36 8.50 -4.80
C ASN A 9 -23.73 9.88 -5.03
N LEU A 10 -23.84 10.44 -6.24
CA LEU A 10 -23.25 11.72 -6.58
C LEU A 10 -24.13 12.90 -6.11
N ASN A 11 -24.03 13.20 -4.84
CA ASN A 11 -24.76 14.28 -4.19
C ASN A 11 -23.85 15.07 -3.24
N VAL A 12 -24.33 16.27 -2.87
CA VAL A 12 -23.63 17.21 -1.99
C VAL A 12 -23.24 16.56 -0.65
N SER A 13 -24.18 15.82 -0.04
CA SER A 13 -24.00 15.21 1.28
C SER A 13 -22.84 14.21 1.30
N ASN A 14 -22.76 13.33 0.31
CA ASN A 14 -21.68 12.33 0.21
C ASN A 14 -20.32 12.96 -0.04
N LEU A 15 -20.24 14.00 -0.87
CA LEU A 15 -18.99 14.71 -1.13
C LEU A 15 -18.52 15.50 0.08
N LEU A 16 -19.42 16.16 0.81
CA LEU A 16 -19.09 16.82 2.08
C LEU A 16 -18.63 15.81 3.13
N ASN A 17 -19.31 14.67 3.26
CA ASN A 17 -18.90 13.62 4.19
C ASN A 17 -17.46 13.10 3.90
N ILE A 18 -17.13 12.89 2.62
CA ILE A 18 -15.75 12.54 2.21
C ILE A 18 -14.77 13.65 2.63
N TYR A 19 -15.08 14.90 2.31
CA TYR A 19 -14.21 16.02 2.66
C TYR A 19 -13.98 16.11 4.18
N GLU A 20 -15.03 16.11 4.98
CA GLU A 20 -14.96 16.32 6.43
C GLU A 20 -14.33 15.14 7.17
N ASN A 21 -14.64 13.90 6.78
CA ASN A 21 -14.22 12.73 7.53
C ASN A 21 -12.94 12.08 7.02
N GLU A 22 -12.62 12.23 5.73
CA GLU A 22 -11.50 11.50 5.13
C GLU A 22 -10.35 12.44 4.69
N ILE A 23 -10.64 13.71 4.35
CA ILE A 23 -9.64 14.60 3.76
C ILE A 23 -9.20 15.69 4.73
N SER A 24 -10.12 16.48 5.29
CA SER A 24 -9.80 17.65 6.13
C SER A 24 -8.90 17.29 7.31
N LYS A 25 -9.17 16.16 7.96
CA LYS A 25 -8.41 15.64 9.11
C LYS A 25 -6.97 15.25 8.77
N ASN A 26 -6.70 14.91 7.50
CA ASN A 26 -5.42 14.36 7.03
C ASN A 26 -4.55 15.39 6.29
N VAL A 27 -5.10 16.53 5.87
CA VAL A 27 -4.36 17.59 5.18
C VAL A 27 -3.67 18.49 6.19
N LYS A 28 -2.33 18.40 6.27
CA LYS A 28 -1.51 19.20 7.20
C LYS A 28 -1.41 20.68 6.82
N ASN A 29 -1.48 20.99 5.53
CA ASN A 29 -1.38 22.39 5.06
C ASN A 29 -2.71 23.11 5.21
N LYS A 30 -2.85 23.86 6.30
CA LYS A 30 -4.06 24.63 6.63
C LYS A 30 -4.45 25.65 5.57
N ARG A 31 -3.49 26.29 4.88
CA ARG A 31 -3.78 27.25 3.81
C ARG A 31 -4.56 26.62 2.66
N LYS A 32 -4.21 25.39 2.27
CA LYS A 32 -4.96 24.63 1.24
C LYS A 32 -6.37 24.23 1.69
N LEU A 33 -6.55 23.99 3.00
CA LEU A 33 -7.86 23.74 3.56
C LEU A 33 -8.70 25.01 3.61
N TYR A 34 -8.11 26.13 3.98
CA TYR A 34 -8.81 27.44 4.00
C TYR A 34 -9.38 27.80 2.65
N ASP A 35 -8.61 27.67 1.56
CA ASP A 35 -9.07 27.91 0.20
C ASP A 35 -10.29 27.04 -0.14
N PHE A 36 -10.25 25.76 0.21
CA PHE A 36 -11.38 24.87 -0.02
C PHE A 36 -12.58 25.22 0.88
N GLU A 37 -12.36 25.57 2.15
CA GLU A 37 -13.46 25.92 3.10
C GLU A 37 -14.22 27.17 2.66
N ILE A 38 -13.50 28.20 2.22
CA ILE A 38 -14.11 29.46 1.75
C ILE A 38 -14.99 29.21 0.50
N ASN A 39 -14.55 28.35 -0.40
CA ASN A 39 -15.21 28.09 -1.67
C ASN A 39 -15.92 26.73 -1.68
N LYS A 40 -16.22 26.15 -0.52
CA LYS A 40 -16.66 24.75 -0.35
C LYS A 40 -17.81 24.38 -1.28
N MET A 41 -18.88 25.13 -1.28
CA MET A 41 -20.07 24.79 -2.07
C MET A 41 -19.81 24.91 -3.57
N GLN A 42 -19.08 25.93 -4.01
CA GLN A 42 -18.68 26.10 -5.41
C GLN A 42 -17.81 24.93 -5.88
N TYR A 43 -16.87 24.48 -5.05
CA TYR A 43 -16.03 23.31 -5.37
C TYR A 43 -16.84 22.02 -5.41
N ILE A 44 -17.79 21.83 -4.52
CA ILE A 44 -18.68 20.65 -4.53
C ILE A 44 -19.53 20.62 -5.80
N GLU A 45 -20.15 21.75 -6.17
CA GLU A 45 -20.91 21.87 -7.42
C GLU A 45 -20.04 21.62 -8.65
N TYR A 46 -18.82 22.19 -8.67
CA TYR A 46 -17.85 21.93 -9.72
C TYR A 46 -17.50 20.44 -9.82
N ILE A 47 -17.26 19.75 -8.69
CA ILE A 47 -16.94 18.33 -8.66
C ILE A 47 -18.11 17.51 -9.22
N ILE A 48 -19.35 17.82 -8.83
CA ILE A 48 -20.55 17.16 -9.36
C ILE A 48 -20.64 17.32 -10.87
N LYS A 49 -20.42 18.55 -11.37
CA LYS A 49 -20.45 18.83 -12.80
C LYS A 49 -19.35 18.07 -13.57
N MET A 50 -18.14 18.03 -13.03
CA MET A 50 -17.01 17.32 -13.64
C MET A 50 -17.25 15.81 -13.70
N LEU A 51 -17.76 15.22 -12.62
CA LEU A 51 -18.09 13.79 -12.57
C LEU A 51 -19.25 13.42 -13.50
N LYS A 52 -20.33 14.23 -13.53
CA LYS A 52 -21.47 14.02 -14.44
C LYS A 52 -21.06 14.06 -15.91
N ASN A 53 -20.17 14.95 -16.26
CA ASN A 53 -19.72 15.11 -17.65
C ASN A 53 -18.54 14.20 -18.01
N GLY A 54 -18.07 13.37 -17.09
CA GLY A 54 -16.88 12.54 -17.27
C GLY A 54 -15.60 13.34 -17.53
N LEU A 55 -15.54 14.62 -17.14
CA LEU A 55 -14.41 15.54 -17.41
C LEU A 55 -13.37 15.54 -16.27
N VAL A 56 -13.27 14.45 -15.52
CA VAL A 56 -12.28 14.33 -14.45
C VAL A 56 -10.89 14.03 -15.01
N GLY A 57 -9.88 14.66 -14.40
CA GLY A 57 -8.48 14.43 -14.74
C GLY A 57 -7.56 15.06 -13.70
N HIS A 58 -6.39 14.49 -13.52
CA HIS A 58 -5.41 14.91 -12.51
C HIS A 58 -4.16 15.46 -13.20
N ASN A 59 -4.22 16.71 -13.63
CA ASN A 59 -3.14 17.34 -14.42
C ASN A 59 -2.01 17.92 -13.57
N HIS A 60 -2.27 18.23 -12.29
CA HIS A 60 -1.30 18.88 -11.42
C HIS A 60 -1.12 18.16 -10.10
N TYR A 61 0.12 17.80 -9.81
CA TYR A 61 0.54 17.18 -8.57
C TYR A 61 1.53 18.05 -7.82
N ASN A 62 1.41 18.10 -6.51
CA ASN A 62 2.47 18.55 -5.64
C ASN A 62 3.42 17.39 -5.39
N ILE A 63 4.58 17.37 -6.05
CA ILE A 63 5.53 16.27 -6.07
C ILE A 63 6.65 16.53 -5.06
N PHE A 64 6.90 15.59 -4.15
CA PHE A 64 7.95 15.68 -3.15
C PHE A 64 8.48 14.30 -2.76
N LEU A 65 9.67 14.30 -2.11
CA LEU A 65 10.30 13.08 -1.63
C LEU A 65 10.00 12.85 -0.15
N ILE A 66 9.73 11.60 0.18
CA ILE A 66 9.72 11.09 1.56
C ILE A 66 10.91 10.16 1.71
N TYR A 67 11.71 10.35 2.76
CA TYR A 67 12.95 9.60 2.96
C TYR A 67 12.80 8.38 3.88
N GLU A 68 11.72 8.26 4.61
CA GLU A 68 11.49 7.13 5.51
C GLU A 68 10.25 6.31 5.12
N PRO A 69 10.36 4.99 5.17
CA PRO A 69 11.50 4.09 5.49
C PRO A 69 12.52 3.94 4.35
N LYS A 70 12.18 4.41 3.16
CA LYS A 70 13.00 4.50 1.95
C LYS A 70 12.65 5.79 1.23
N CYS A 71 13.58 6.32 0.43
CA CYS A 71 13.27 7.41 -0.47
C CYS A 71 12.16 6.99 -1.44
N ARG A 72 11.06 7.74 -1.43
CA ARG A 72 9.91 7.54 -2.30
C ARG A 72 9.41 8.87 -2.82
N LEU A 73 9.06 8.89 -4.08
CA LEU A 73 8.30 9.98 -4.65
C LEU A 73 6.84 9.90 -4.21
N VAL A 74 6.29 11.03 -3.79
CA VAL A 74 4.85 11.15 -3.49
C VAL A 74 4.26 12.26 -4.34
N MET A 75 3.15 11.96 -4.97
CA MET A 75 2.36 12.89 -5.78
C MET A 75 1.05 13.20 -5.06
N SER A 76 0.95 14.41 -4.53
CA SER A 76 -0.21 14.84 -3.76
C SER A 76 -1.12 15.73 -4.60
N LEU A 77 -2.36 15.35 -4.72
CA LEU A 77 -3.41 16.09 -5.40
C LEU A 77 -3.87 17.35 -4.66
N SER A 78 -4.56 18.24 -5.35
CA SER A 78 -5.33 19.33 -4.73
C SER A 78 -6.44 18.77 -3.82
N VAL A 79 -7.02 19.61 -2.95
CA VAL A 79 -8.12 19.17 -2.07
C VAL A 79 -9.34 18.73 -2.92
N LYS A 80 -9.66 19.47 -3.98
CA LYS A 80 -10.75 19.10 -4.93
C LYS A 80 -10.53 17.72 -5.55
N ASP A 81 -9.33 17.50 -6.08
CA ASP A 81 -9.01 16.24 -6.76
C ASP A 81 -8.94 15.07 -5.77
N LYS A 82 -8.59 15.33 -4.52
CA LYS A 82 -8.70 14.32 -3.44
C LYS A 82 -10.14 13.92 -3.20
N VAL A 83 -11.08 14.88 -3.16
CA VAL A 83 -12.52 14.57 -3.02
C VAL A 83 -12.98 13.69 -4.18
N ILE A 84 -12.62 14.03 -5.42
CA ILE A 84 -12.91 13.22 -6.61
C ILE A 84 -12.32 11.81 -6.47
N ASN A 85 -11.04 11.72 -6.10
CA ASN A 85 -10.35 10.44 -5.94
C ASN A 85 -11.00 9.53 -4.90
N HIS A 86 -11.35 10.09 -3.74
CA HIS A 86 -12.03 9.35 -2.68
C HIS A 86 -13.43 8.91 -3.11
N PHE A 87 -14.18 9.80 -3.79
CA PHE A 87 -15.49 9.47 -4.32
C PHE A 87 -15.41 8.32 -5.33
N VAL A 88 -14.54 8.42 -6.32
CA VAL A 88 -14.35 7.37 -7.33
C VAL A 88 -13.91 6.06 -6.70
N THR A 89 -12.98 6.10 -5.75
CA THR A 89 -12.56 4.88 -5.06
C THR A 89 -13.71 4.22 -4.32
N LYS A 90 -14.44 4.98 -3.50
CA LYS A 90 -15.47 4.46 -2.61
C LYS A 90 -16.74 4.01 -3.35
N TYR A 91 -17.22 4.84 -4.27
CA TYR A 91 -18.53 4.62 -4.90
C TYR A 91 -18.47 3.93 -6.27
N ILE A 92 -17.30 3.84 -6.88
CA ILE A 92 -17.10 3.09 -8.13
C ILE A 92 -16.23 1.87 -7.87
N LEU A 93 -14.93 2.07 -7.54
CA LEU A 93 -13.96 0.98 -7.51
C LEU A 93 -14.26 -0.05 -6.42
N GLU A 94 -14.40 0.37 -5.16
CA GLU A 94 -14.72 -0.54 -4.05
C GLU A 94 -16.10 -1.20 -4.26
N ASN A 95 -17.11 -0.40 -4.62
CA ASN A 95 -18.48 -0.90 -4.79
C ASN A 95 -18.59 -1.97 -5.90
N ARG A 96 -17.86 -1.80 -7.00
CA ARG A 96 -17.91 -2.72 -8.15
C ARG A 96 -16.91 -3.84 -8.09
N LEU A 97 -15.69 -3.57 -7.62
CA LEU A 97 -14.54 -4.44 -7.81
C LEU A 97 -14.06 -5.16 -6.55
N GLU A 98 -14.40 -4.69 -5.34
CA GLU A 98 -13.91 -5.33 -4.10
C GLU A 98 -14.33 -6.79 -3.96
N LYS A 99 -15.50 -7.16 -4.47
CA LYS A 99 -16.01 -8.55 -4.47
C LYS A 99 -15.13 -9.55 -5.21
N TYR A 100 -14.31 -9.07 -6.15
CA TYR A 100 -13.38 -9.92 -6.92
C TYR A 100 -12.02 -10.11 -6.23
N LEU A 101 -11.73 -9.33 -5.18
CA LEU A 101 -10.46 -9.42 -4.49
C LEU A 101 -10.43 -10.61 -3.54
N ASP A 102 -9.43 -11.50 -3.70
CA ASP A 102 -9.22 -12.60 -2.75
C ASP A 102 -8.95 -12.05 -1.34
N LYS A 103 -9.41 -12.78 -0.32
CA LYS A 103 -9.22 -12.43 1.10
C LYS A 103 -7.77 -12.45 1.57
N ARG A 104 -6.86 -13.01 0.78
CA ARG A 104 -5.41 -13.05 1.06
C ARG A 104 -4.67 -11.84 0.51
N ASN A 105 -5.33 -11.04 -0.33
CA ASN A 105 -4.92 -9.71 -0.71
C ASN A 105 -5.36 -8.73 0.37
N VAL A 106 -4.45 -8.35 1.24
CA VAL A 106 -4.77 -7.72 2.52
C VAL A 106 -4.42 -6.22 2.59
N ALA A 107 -3.82 -5.66 1.54
CA ALA A 107 -3.40 -4.25 1.55
C ALA A 107 -4.58 -3.31 1.30
N THR A 108 -4.58 -2.15 1.97
CA THR A 108 -5.51 -1.01 1.74
C THR A 108 -7.01 -1.32 1.75
N ARG A 109 -7.43 -2.42 2.34
CA ARG A 109 -8.84 -2.84 2.45
C ARG A 109 -9.37 -2.62 3.85
N LYS A 110 -10.64 -2.24 3.96
CA LYS A 110 -11.32 -2.02 5.25
C LYS A 110 -11.31 -3.30 6.09
N GLY A 111 -10.92 -3.19 7.36
CA GLY A 111 -10.84 -4.34 8.28
C GLY A 111 -9.64 -5.27 8.03
N MET A 112 -8.80 -4.99 7.05
CA MET A 112 -7.59 -5.74 6.72
C MET A 112 -6.32 -4.93 7.04
N GLY A 113 -5.27 -5.04 6.26
CA GLY A 113 -4.00 -4.32 6.45
C GLY A 113 -2.95 -5.16 7.17
N THR A 114 -1.94 -4.49 7.71
CA THR A 114 -0.77 -5.15 8.31
C THR A 114 -1.11 -6.07 9.46
N ASP A 115 -2.02 -5.66 10.34
CA ASP A 115 -2.43 -6.45 11.51
C ASP A 115 -3.11 -7.76 11.09
N TYR A 116 -4.01 -7.69 10.13
CA TYR A 116 -4.68 -8.87 9.59
C TYR A 116 -3.67 -9.80 8.89
N ALA A 117 -2.78 -9.24 8.07
CA ALA A 117 -1.74 -10.00 7.39
C ALA A 117 -0.83 -10.78 8.38
N ILE A 118 -0.38 -10.12 9.45
CA ILE A 118 0.47 -10.75 10.47
C ILE A 118 -0.25 -11.90 11.18
N LYS A 119 -1.52 -11.69 11.54
CA LYS A 119 -2.35 -12.75 12.13
C LYS A 119 -2.51 -13.93 11.19
N LEU A 120 -2.76 -13.66 9.90
CA LEU A 120 -2.92 -14.68 8.88
C LEU A 120 -1.63 -15.47 8.66
N VAL A 121 -0.49 -14.80 8.55
CA VAL A 121 0.83 -15.45 8.46
C VAL A 121 1.11 -16.34 9.69
N LYS A 122 0.86 -15.82 10.89
CA LYS A 122 1.03 -16.59 12.14
C LYS A 122 0.13 -17.83 12.16
N LYS A 123 -1.12 -17.70 11.73
CA LYS A 123 -2.05 -18.82 11.58
C LYS A 123 -1.48 -19.89 10.63
N TYR A 124 -1.02 -19.50 9.45
CA TYR A 124 -0.48 -20.41 8.44
C TYR A 124 0.78 -21.14 8.94
N ILE A 125 1.70 -20.42 9.57
CA ILE A 125 2.89 -21.02 10.19
C ILE A 125 2.49 -22.04 11.25
N ASN A 126 1.51 -21.74 12.09
CA ASN A 126 1.05 -22.66 13.15
C ASN A 126 0.37 -23.89 12.57
N GLU A 127 -0.43 -23.77 11.52
CA GLU A 127 -1.04 -24.92 10.84
C GLU A 127 0.01 -25.85 10.22
N LEU A 128 1.02 -25.26 9.55
CA LEU A 128 2.05 -26.06 8.87
C LEU A 128 2.98 -26.74 9.87
N LYS A 129 3.44 -26.06 10.92
CA LYS A 129 4.34 -26.68 11.92
C LYS A 129 3.70 -27.79 12.73
N CYS A 130 2.36 -27.81 12.84
CA CYS A 130 1.64 -28.90 13.48
C CYS A 130 1.56 -30.15 12.60
N LYS A 131 1.62 -29.97 11.28
CA LYS A 131 1.46 -31.05 10.30
C LYS A 131 2.78 -31.60 9.77
N TYR A 132 3.81 -30.76 9.71
CA TYR A 132 5.08 -31.06 9.02
C TYR A 132 6.26 -30.66 9.90
N ASP A 133 7.29 -31.48 9.93
CA ASP A 133 8.53 -31.18 10.65
C ASP A 133 9.37 -30.12 9.93
N SER A 134 9.21 -30.02 8.61
CA SER A 134 9.87 -29.00 7.78
C SER A 134 8.90 -28.44 6.75
N PHE A 135 8.97 -27.13 6.52
CA PHE A 135 8.24 -26.46 5.45
C PHE A 135 9.01 -25.20 5.00
N TYR A 136 8.59 -24.67 3.86
CA TYR A 136 9.34 -23.63 3.16
C TYR A 136 8.47 -22.39 2.92
N VAL A 137 9.13 -21.28 2.68
CA VAL A 137 8.53 -20.03 2.25
C VAL A 137 9.10 -19.62 0.90
N LEU A 138 8.25 -19.39 -0.07
CA LEU A 138 8.55 -18.63 -1.27
C LEU A 138 8.15 -17.18 -0.99
N LYS A 139 9.12 -16.27 -1.04
CA LYS A 139 8.89 -14.83 -1.00
C LYS A 139 9.10 -14.24 -2.39
N MET A 140 8.20 -13.36 -2.80
CA MET A 140 8.26 -12.67 -4.10
C MET A 140 7.98 -11.17 -3.91
N ASP A 141 8.69 -10.34 -4.69
CA ASP A 141 8.56 -8.87 -4.69
C ASP A 141 8.62 -8.42 -6.16
N ILE A 142 7.71 -7.56 -6.56
CA ILE A 142 7.65 -7.04 -7.94
C ILE A 142 8.51 -5.78 -8.04
N SER A 143 9.30 -5.70 -9.09
CA SER A 143 10.19 -4.56 -9.31
C SER A 143 9.41 -3.30 -9.69
N LYS A 144 9.66 -2.18 -8.99
CA LYS A 144 9.09 -0.86 -9.31
C LYS A 144 7.58 -0.87 -9.57
N TYR A 145 6.82 -1.67 -8.81
CA TYR A 145 5.43 -2.04 -9.08
C TYR A 145 4.55 -0.89 -9.56
N PHE A 146 4.44 0.20 -8.77
CA PHE A 146 3.61 1.36 -9.14
C PHE A 146 4.03 2.06 -10.42
N TYR A 147 5.29 1.96 -10.83
CA TYR A 147 5.79 2.53 -12.09
C TYR A 147 5.60 1.59 -13.28
N SER A 148 5.39 0.29 -13.01
CA SER A 148 5.37 -0.76 -14.05
C SER A 148 3.98 -1.23 -14.42
N ILE A 149 2.91 -0.81 -13.72
CA ILE A 149 1.53 -1.18 -14.06
C ILE A 149 1.21 -0.70 -15.47
N ASP A 150 0.94 -1.64 -16.38
CA ASP A 150 0.61 -1.35 -17.78
C ASP A 150 -0.85 -0.86 -17.87
N HIS A 151 -1.06 0.32 -18.49
CA HIS A 151 -2.37 0.94 -18.56
C HIS A 151 -3.34 0.14 -19.44
N GLU A 152 -2.88 -0.47 -20.55
CA GLU A 152 -3.79 -1.23 -21.42
C GLU A 152 -4.25 -2.54 -20.75
N VAL A 153 -3.34 -3.23 -20.07
CA VAL A 153 -3.73 -4.42 -19.29
C VAL A 153 -4.75 -4.04 -18.21
N LEU A 154 -4.47 -2.97 -17.45
CA LEU A 154 -5.39 -2.48 -16.41
C LEU A 154 -6.74 -2.07 -16.99
N LYS A 155 -6.76 -1.29 -18.07
CA LYS A 155 -8.00 -0.84 -18.73
C LYS A 155 -8.82 -2.01 -19.27
N ASN A 156 -8.18 -3.03 -19.83
CA ASN A 156 -8.89 -4.23 -20.29
C ASN A 156 -9.55 -4.95 -19.13
N MET A 157 -8.85 -5.11 -17.99
CA MET A 157 -9.45 -5.71 -16.78
C MET A 157 -10.65 -4.88 -16.26
N LEU A 158 -10.58 -3.56 -16.36
CA LEU A 158 -11.68 -2.67 -15.93
C LEU A 158 -12.87 -2.72 -16.88
N ARG A 159 -12.67 -2.88 -18.19
CA ARG A 159 -13.73 -3.04 -19.19
C ARG A 159 -14.57 -4.30 -19.01
N ASP A 160 -14.01 -5.32 -18.37
CA ASP A 160 -14.75 -6.54 -18.01
C ASP A 160 -15.83 -6.27 -16.94
N GLU A 161 -15.66 -5.24 -16.10
CA GLU A 161 -16.43 -5.09 -14.86
C GLU A 161 -17.13 -3.72 -14.71
N LEU A 162 -16.64 -2.70 -15.39
CA LEU A 162 -17.18 -1.34 -15.35
C LEU A 162 -17.78 -0.96 -16.70
N PHE A 163 -18.86 -0.19 -16.69
CA PHE A 163 -19.58 0.20 -17.90
C PHE A 163 -19.97 1.68 -17.86
N GLY A 164 -20.23 2.23 -19.06
CA GLY A 164 -20.75 3.57 -19.23
C GLY A 164 -19.91 4.65 -18.56
N GLU A 165 -20.56 5.52 -17.80
CA GLU A 165 -19.91 6.67 -17.15
C GLU A 165 -18.88 6.26 -16.08
N GLU A 166 -19.15 5.19 -15.33
CA GLU A 166 -18.22 4.69 -14.31
C GLU A 166 -16.88 4.29 -14.94
N LEU A 167 -16.91 3.54 -16.04
CA LEU A 167 -15.73 3.18 -16.81
C LEU A 167 -15.03 4.41 -17.37
N SER A 168 -15.77 5.32 -18.01
CA SER A 168 -15.22 6.53 -18.60
C SER A 168 -14.46 7.38 -17.60
N VAL A 169 -15.02 7.60 -16.41
CA VAL A 169 -14.39 8.36 -15.33
C VAL A 169 -13.08 7.70 -14.89
N VAL A 170 -13.08 6.38 -14.67
CA VAL A 170 -11.89 5.66 -14.22
C VAL A 170 -10.78 5.65 -15.27
N LEU A 171 -11.13 5.41 -16.54
CA LEU A 171 -10.17 5.47 -17.66
C LEU A 171 -9.53 6.84 -17.80
N ARG A 172 -10.31 7.92 -17.68
CA ARG A 172 -9.78 9.29 -17.74
C ARG A 172 -8.83 9.60 -16.59
N ILE A 173 -9.10 9.12 -15.37
CA ILE A 173 -8.18 9.26 -14.25
C ILE A 173 -6.85 8.56 -14.55
N ILE A 174 -6.87 7.37 -15.14
CA ILE A 174 -5.65 6.65 -15.52
C ILE A 174 -4.87 7.43 -16.58
N ASP A 175 -5.55 7.97 -17.59
CA ASP A 175 -4.94 8.66 -18.72
C ASP A 175 -4.57 10.12 -18.45
N SER A 176 -5.07 10.71 -17.38
CA SER A 176 -4.91 12.16 -17.11
C SER A 176 -3.52 12.56 -16.62
N THR A 177 -2.60 11.61 -16.49
CA THR A 177 -1.26 11.86 -15.97
C THR A 177 -0.38 12.57 -16.99
N ASN A 178 -0.11 13.86 -16.79
CA ASN A 178 0.83 14.62 -17.64
C ASN A 178 2.27 14.20 -17.36
N LEU A 179 2.79 13.27 -18.14
CA LEU A 179 4.10 12.64 -17.94
C LEU A 179 5.26 13.64 -18.05
N ASP A 180 5.21 14.58 -18.99
CA ASP A 180 6.28 15.57 -19.20
C ASP A 180 6.41 16.47 -17.97
N TYR A 181 5.29 17.00 -17.47
CA TYR A 181 5.28 17.77 -16.24
C TYR A 181 5.82 16.97 -15.04
N ILE A 182 5.35 15.74 -14.89
CA ILE A 182 5.76 14.86 -13.78
C ILE A 182 7.24 14.53 -13.87
N ASN A 183 7.72 14.05 -15.01
CA ASN A 183 9.11 13.64 -15.19
C ASN A 183 10.07 14.84 -15.06
N ASN A 184 9.72 16.00 -15.60
CA ASN A 184 10.47 17.23 -15.41
C ASN A 184 10.56 17.64 -13.92
N THR A 185 9.45 17.50 -13.20
CA THR A 185 9.44 17.77 -11.76
C THR A 185 10.23 16.73 -10.96
N ILE A 186 10.12 15.44 -11.32
CA ILE A 186 10.94 14.38 -10.72
C ILE A 186 12.42 14.68 -10.89
N ASN A 187 12.85 15.08 -12.09
CA ASN A 187 14.25 15.41 -12.36
C ASN A 187 14.78 16.58 -11.50
N LYS A 188 13.90 17.55 -11.17
CA LYS A 188 14.25 18.67 -10.28
C LYS A 188 14.36 18.24 -8.81
N VAL A 189 13.48 17.33 -8.34
CA VAL A 189 13.40 16.98 -6.91
C VAL A 189 14.20 15.74 -6.52
N LYS A 190 14.52 14.85 -7.47
CA LYS A 190 15.18 13.56 -7.16
C LYS A 190 16.60 13.71 -6.63
N LYS A 191 17.29 14.83 -6.95
CA LYS A 191 18.70 15.04 -6.60
C LYS A 191 19.52 13.79 -6.97
N ASN A 192 20.27 13.23 -6.00
CA ASN A 192 21.10 12.04 -6.17
C ASN A 192 20.35 10.73 -5.81
N ASN A 193 19.02 10.75 -5.69
CA ASN A 193 18.24 9.55 -5.39
C ASN A 193 17.86 8.84 -6.68
N ASP A 194 17.92 7.50 -6.66
CA ASP A 194 17.48 6.63 -7.75
C ASP A 194 15.94 6.53 -7.75
N ILE A 195 15.31 7.55 -8.30
CA ILE A 195 13.85 7.61 -8.49
C ILE A 195 13.55 7.35 -9.97
N PRO A 196 12.78 6.29 -10.28
CA PRO A 196 12.37 6.02 -11.66
C PRO A 196 11.55 7.17 -12.26
N LEU A 197 11.68 7.38 -13.55
CA LEU A 197 10.76 8.20 -14.32
C LEU A 197 9.55 7.34 -14.73
N TYR A 198 8.43 7.98 -14.98
CA TYR A 198 7.25 7.32 -15.54
C TYR A 198 7.41 7.16 -17.04
N GLU A 199 7.01 6.00 -17.57
CA GLU A 199 6.97 5.69 -18.99
C GLU A 199 5.55 5.93 -19.55
N TYR A 200 5.46 6.26 -20.82
CA TYR A 200 4.17 6.40 -21.49
C TYR A 200 3.37 5.08 -21.44
N GLY A 201 2.09 5.18 -21.11
CA GLY A 201 1.21 4.01 -21.00
C GLY A 201 1.48 3.10 -19.78
N LYS A 202 2.31 3.54 -18.84
CA LYS A 202 2.63 2.79 -17.63
C LYS A 202 2.61 3.64 -16.36
N GLY A 203 2.37 2.97 -15.26
CA GLY A 203 2.51 3.49 -13.92
C GLY A 203 1.29 4.21 -13.38
N LEU A 204 1.14 4.14 -12.06
CA LEU A 204 0.11 4.83 -11.30
C LEU A 204 0.74 5.81 -10.31
N PRO A 205 0.22 7.04 -10.20
CA PRO A 205 0.74 8.05 -9.28
C PRO A 205 0.72 7.59 -7.81
N ILE A 206 1.88 7.60 -7.15
CA ILE A 206 1.98 7.23 -5.74
C ILE A 206 1.45 8.36 -4.87
N GLY A 207 0.36 8.11 -4.15
CA GLY A 207 -0.30 9.09 -3.27
C GLY A 207 -1.79 9.25 -3.54
N ASN A 208 -2.30 8.69 -4.63
CA ASN A 208 -3.72 8.69 -4.96
C ASN A 208 -4.42 7.45 -4.37
N MET A 209 -5.63 7.63 -3.87
CA MET A 209 -6.43 6.54 -3.35
C MET A 209 -6.88 5.58 -4.47
N THR A 210 -7.25 6.12 -5.64
CA THR A 210 -7.56 5.32 -6.83
C THR A 210 -6.36 4.45 -7.25
N SER A 211 -5.14 5.00 -7.24
CA SER A 211 -3.93 4.23 -7.57
C SER A 211 -3.69 3.07 -6.60
N GLN A 212 -3.97 3.28 -5.30
CA GLN A 212 -3.85 2.22 -4.30
C GLN A 212 -4.84 1.09 -4.56
N PHE A 213 -6.10 1.40 -4.83
CA PHE A 213 -7.10 0.38 -5.14
C PHE A 213 -6.81 -0.32 -6.46
N LEU A 214 -6.52 0.43 -7.52
CA LEU A 214 -6.20 -0.13 -8.84
C LEU A 214 -4.97 -1.04 -8.79
N SER A 215 -3.97 -0.72 -7.97
CA SER A 215 -2.80 -1.57 -7.81
C SER A 215 -3.11 -2.90 -7.11
N ILE A 216 -4.00 -2.95 -6.13
CA ILE A 216 -4.41 -4.23 -5.54
C ILE A 216 -5.31 -5.03 -6.47
N TYR A 217 -6.13 -4.35 -7.29
CA TYR A 217 -7.00 -4.98 -8.28
C TYR A 217 -6.22 -5.56 -9.47
N TYR A 218 -5.14 -4.90 -9.90
CA TYR A 218 -4.33 -5.33 -11.05
C TYR A 218 -3.85 -6.78 -10.96
N LEU A 219 -3.58 -7.29 -9.78
CA LEU A 219 -3.13 -8.66 -9.52
C LEU A 219 -4.24 -9.59 -9.00
N ASN A 220 -5.52 -9.21 -9.07
CA ASN A 220 -6.59 -10.02 -8.51
C ASN A 220 -6.70 -11.40 -9.18
N LYS A 221 -6.64 -11.46 -10.52
CA LYS A 221 -6.69 -12.72 -11.29
C LYS A 221 -5.45 -13.58 -10.97
N LEU A 222 -4.29 -12.98 -10.66
CA LEU A 222 -3.10 -13.71 -10.20
C LEU A 222 -3.32 -14.31 -8.80
N ASP A 223 -3.95 -13.57 -7.88
CA ASP A 223 -4.28 -14.09 -6.55
C ASP A 223 -5.16 -15.34 -6.65
N HIS A 224 -6.20 -15.29 -7.49
CA HIS A 224 -7.08 -16.43 -7.74
C HIS A 224 -6.33 -17.61 -8.38
N PHE A 225 -5.49 -17.35 -9.36
CA PHE A 225 -4.65 -18.37 -10.01
C PHE A 225 -3.75 -19.09 -9.00
N ILE A 226 -3.04 -18.36 -8.14
CA ILE A 226 -2.17 -18.93 -7.10
C ILE A 226 -2.96 -19.86 -6.17
N VAL A 227 -4.16 -19.43 -5.78
CA VAL A 227 -4.96 -20.13 -4.77
C VAL A 227 -5.70 -21.32 -5.36
N HIS A 228 -6.33 -21.15 -6.51
CA HIS A 228 -7.27 -22.12 -7.06
C HIS A 228 -6.62 -23.06 -8.09
N ASP A 229 -5.82 -22.53 -9.01
CA ASP A 229 -5.19 -23.32 -10.06
C ASP A 229 -3.91 -24.01 -9.54
N LEU A 230 -3.01 -23.26 -8.89
CA LEU A 230 -1.81 -23.83 -8.28
C LEU A 230 -2.09 -24.52 -6.93
N LYS A 231 -3.31 -24.39 -6.39
CA LYS A 231 -3.74 -24.97 -5.10
C LYS A 231 -2.81 -24.64 -3.92
N LEU A 232 -2.30 -23.38 -3.89
CA LEU A 232 -1.40 -22.86 -2.86
C LEU A 232 -2.19 -22.01 -1.87
N LYS A 233 -2.83 -22.67 -0.89
CA LYS A 233 -3.75 -22.01 0.04
C LYS A 233 -3.09 -21.11 1.08
N TYR A 234 -1.81 -21.34 1.41
CA TYR A 234 -1.06 -20.58 2.40
C TYR A 234 -0.35 -19.39 1.75
N TYR A 235 -1.13 -18.51 1.16
CA TYR A 235 -0.73 -17.34 0.41
C TYR A 235 -1.16 -16.06 1.10
N VAL A 236 -0.33 -15.03 1.11
CA VAL A 236 -0.65 -13.67 1.57
C VAL A 236 0.06 -12.64 0.69
N ARG A 237 -0.68 -11.67 0.19
CA ARG A 237 -0.13 -10.54 -0.57
C ARG A 237 -0.43 -9.20 0.11
N TYR A 238 0.60 -8.37 0.18
CA TYR A 238 0.50 -6.98 0.58
C TYR A 238 1.11 -6.10 -0.51
N MET A 239 0.28 -5.55 -1.39
CA MET A 239 0.68 -4.83 -2.61
C MET A 239 1.52 -5.71 -3.55
N ASP A 240 2.80 -5.34 -3.71
CA ASP A 240 3.83 -6.00 -4.52
C ASP A 240 4.60 -7.11 -3.78
N ASP A 241 4.50 -7.15 -2.46
CA ASP A 241 5.23 -8.11 -1.60
C ASP A 241 4.29 -9.26 -1.21
N PHE A 242 4.61 -10.47 -1.61
CA PHE A 242 3.80 -11.64 -1.25
C PHE A 242 4.63 -12.85 -0.86
N ILE A 243 4.00 -13.71 -0.08
CA ILE A 243 4.57 -14.94 0.44
C ILE A 243 3.65 -16.13 0.20
N ILE A 244 4.26 -17.28 -0.05
CA ILE A 244 3.59 -18.57 -0.17
C ILE A 244 4.32 -19.56 0.73
N LEU A 245 3.59 -20.32 1.52
CA LEU A 245 4.14 -21.35 2.39
C LEU A 245 3.66 -22.73 1.91
N ASP A 246 4.56 -23.68 1.85
CA ASP A 246 4.22 -25.09 1.57
C ASP A 246 5.26 -26.03 2.19
N SER A 247 4.88 -27.29 2.43
CA SER A 247 5.80 -28.35 2.88
C SER A 247 6.68 -28.89 1.75
N ASP A 248 6.22 -28.77 0.51
CA ASP A 248 6.92 -29.26 -0.68
C ASP A 248 7.70 -28.12 -1.37
N ILE A 249 9.03 -28.24 -1.31
CA ILE A 249 9.95 -27.27 -1.95
C ILE A 249 9.86 -27.29 -3.47
N ASN A 250 9.60 -28.46 -4.08
CA ASN A 250 9.53 -28.60 -5.54
C ASN A 250 8.27 -27.93 -6.06
N LYS A 251 7.13 -28.12 -5.38
CA LYS A 251 5.89 -27.40 -5.66
C LYS A 251 6.09 -25.87 -5.60
N LEU A 252 6.86 -25.35 -4.64
CA LEU A 252 7.17 -23.91 -4.57
C LEU A 252 8.12 -23.46 -5.70
N LYS A 253 9.07 -24.29 -6.15
CA LYS A 253 9.94 -23.97 -7.29
C LYS A 253 9.14 -23.89 -8.60
N ASP A 254 8.25 -24.84 -8.84
CA ASP A 254 7.40 -24.87 -10.02
C ASP A 254 6.42 -23.68 -10.01
N ALA A 255 5.80 -23.44 -8.85
CA ALA A 255 4.94 -22.26 -8.67
C ALA A 255 5.70 -20.94 -8.92
N LYS A 256 6.92 -20.80 -8.40
CA LYS A 256 7.75 -19.63 -8.65
C LYS A 256 7.93 -19.39 -10.15
N LYS A 257 8.31 -20.43 -10.90
CA LYS A 257 8.52 -20.35 -12.35
C LYS A 257 7.24 -19.94 -13.08
N THR A 258 6.13 -20.60 -12.78
CA THR A 258 4.83 -20.34 -13.41
C THR A 258 4.29 -18.93 -13.09
N ILE A 259 4.46 -18.47 -11.85
CA ILE A 259 4.04 -17.12 -11.44
C ILE A 259 4.88 -16.05 -12.15
N ILE A 260 6.20 -16.24 -12.28
CA ILE A 260 7.08 -15.33 -13.01
C ILE A 260 6.64 -15.23 -14.47
N ASP A 261 6.48 -16.37 -15.15
CA ASP A 261 6.05 -16.42 -16.55
C ASP A 261 4.70 -15.71 -16.76
N LYS A 262 3.76 -15.92 -15.85
CA LYS A 262 2.46 -15.23 -15.88
C LYS A 262 2.56 -13.72 -15.64
N LEU A 263 3.39 -13.28 -14.68
CA LEU A 263 3.64 -11.86 -14.42
C LEU A 263 4.23 -11.17 -15.66
N GLU A 264 5.19 -11.80 -16.33
CA GLU A 264 5.84 -11.23 -17.51
C GLU A 264 4.90 -11.18 -18.72
N LYS A 265 4.22 -12.28 -19.03
CA LYS A 265 3.41 -12.40 -20.24
C LYS A 265 2.08 -11.67 -20.17
N GLU A 266 1.35 -11.83 -19.04
CA GLU A 266 -0.02 -11.31 -18.92
C GLU A 266 -0.07 -9.91 -18.27
N TYR A 267 0.82 -9.65 -17.29
CA TYR A 267 0.82 -8.39 -16.54
C TYR A 267 1.93 -7.42 -16.94
N LYS A 268 2.88 -7.85 -17.79
CA LYS A 268 4.05 -7.05 -18.21
C LYS A 268 4.87 -6.55 -17.01
N LEU A 269 4.96 -7.36 -15.96
CA LEU A 269 5.65 -7.06 -14.72
C LEU A 269 6.88 -7.94 -14.52
N MET A 270 7.94 -7.33 -14.01
CA MET A 270 9.20 -8.00 -13.70
C MET A 270 9.35 -8.22 -12.19
N ILE A 271 9.85 -9.37 -11.78
CA ILE A 271 10.17 -9.62 -10.38
C ILE A 271 11.46 -8.92 -9.96
N ASN A 272 11.58 -8.65 -8.67
CA ASN A 272 12.81 -8.25 -8.04
C ASN A 272 13.60 -9.51 -7.62
N GLU A 273 14.55 -9.95 -8.42
CA GLU A 273 15.31 -11.19 -8.18
C GLU A 273 16.02 -11.19 -6.82
N LYS A 274 16.58 -10.04 -6.40
CA LYS A 274 17.28 -9.92 -5.10
C LYS A 274 16.35 -10.13 -3.90
N LYS A 275 15.06 -10.00 -4.09
CA LYS A 275 14.04 -10.16 -3.04
C LYS A 275 13.11 -11.35 -3.28
N THR A 276 13.34 -12.13 -4.33
CA THR A 276 12.52 -13.30 -4.70
C THR A 276 13.34 -14.58 -4.49
N TRP A 277 12.95 -15.35 -3.49
CA TRP A 277 13.71 -16.54 -3.06
C TRP A 277 12.83 -17.54 -2.31
N ILE A 278 13.32 -18.78 -2.20
CA ILE A 278 12.73 -19.86 -1.40
C ILE A 278 13.68 -20.20 -0.26
N ASN A 279 13.16 -20.25 0.97
CA ASN A 279 13.91 -20.63 2.16
C ASN A 279 13.15 -21.65 3.01
N ASN A 280 13.90 -22.48 3.74
CA ASN A 280 13.34 -23.26 4.83
C ASN A 280 12.98 -22.36 6.02
N MET A 281 11.86 -22.63 6.67
CA MET A 281 11.37 -21.84 7.82
C MET A 281 12.30 -21.79 9.01
N LYS A 282 13.24 -22.73 9.14
CA LYS A 282 14.31 -22.68 10.16
C LYS A 282 15.24 -21.48 10.00
N TYR A 283 15.44 -20.98 8.76
CA TYR A 283 16.21 -19.77 8.50
C TYR A 283 15.35 -18.51 8.61
N GLY A 284 14.03 -18.66 8.40
CA GLY A 284 13.04 -17.59 8.51
C GLY A 284 12.98 -16.65 7.31
N PHE A 285 12.06 -15.72 7.40
CA PHE A 285 11.84 -14.69 6.39
C PHE A 285 11.38 -13.38 7.04
N SER A 286 11.51 -12.27 6.30
CA SER A 286 11.00 -10.97 6.73
C SER A 286 9.80 -10.55 5.91
N PHE A 287 8.71 -10.15 6.58
CA PHE A 287 7.49 -9.65 5.95
C PHE A 287 6.83 -8.60 6.85
N LEU A 288 6.36 -7.50 6.29
CA LEU A 288 5.67 -6.40 6.98
C LEU A 288 6.36 -5.91 8.26
N GLY A 289 7.69 -5.79 8.22
CA GLY A 289 8.47 -5.25 9.34
C GLY A 289 8.86 -6.25 10.41
N TYR A 290 8.44 -7.51 10.28
CA TYR A 290 8.79 -8.60 11.19
C TYR A 290 9.65 -9.65 10.51
N THR A 291 10.35 -10.43 11.31
CA THR A 291 11.06 -11.65 10.92
C THR A 291 10.41 -12.84 11.60
N TYR A 292 10.06 -13.85 10.83
CA TYR A 292 9.39 -15.07 11.27
C TYR A 292 10.36 -16.24 11.14
N LYS A 293 10.42 -17.08 12.16
CA LYS A 293 11.22 -18.29 12.19
C LYS A 293 10.46 -19.42 12.90
N VAL A 294 10.77 -20.68 12.56
CA VAL A 294 10.34 -21.84 13.33
C VAL A 294 11.58 -22.61 13.75
N ILE A 295 11.77 -22.79 15.06
CA ILE A 295 12.86 -23.54 15.66
C ILE A 295 12.22 -24.44 16.72
N ASP A 296 12.51 -25.75 16.70
CA ASP A 296 11.99 -26.75 17.63
C ASP A 296 10.46 -26.65 17.82
N LYS A 297 9.74 -26.58 16.71
CA LYS A 297 8.27 -26.38 16.64
C LYS A 297 7.76 -25.10 17.34
N LYS A 298 8.64 -24.17 17.72
CA LYS A 298 8.27 -22.86 18.27
C LYS A 298 8.31 -21.80 17.19
N THR A 299 7.21 -21.05 17.06
CA THR A 299 7.16 -19.87 16.17
C THR A 299 7.79 -18.69 16.88
N ILE A 300 8.82 -18.11 16.28
CA ILE A 300 9.53 -16.94 16.79
C ILE A 300 9.23 -15.77 15.85
N ILE A 301 8.67 -14.69 16.39
CA ILE A 301 8.38 -13.45 15.66
C ILE A 301 9.21 -12.33 16.29
N LYS A 302 10.12 -11.76 15.51
CA LYS A 302 10.98 -10.64 15.95
C LYS A 302 10.80 -9.43 15.06
N ILE A 303 11.11 -8.27 15.60
CA ILE A 303 11.18 -7.04 14.79
C ILE A 303 12.37 -7.15 13.84
N LYS A 304 12.17 -6.79 12.57
CA LYS A 304 13.25 -6.74 11.58
C LYS A 304 14.37 -5.82 12.06
N ARG A 305 15.64 -6.27 11.97
CA ARG A 305 16.82 -5.57 12.51
C ARG A 305 16.91 -4.12 12.02
N SER A 306 16.71 -3.89 10.74
CA SER A 306 16.70 -2.52 10.16
C SER A 306 15.65 -1.58 10.79
N ASN A 307 14.52 -2.12 11.26
CA ASN A 307 13.50 -1.32 11.95
C ASN A 307 13.94 -1.01 13.39
N ILE A 308 14.62 -1.93 14.05
CA ILE A 308 15.20 -1.69 15.38
C ILE A 308 16.20 -0.52 15.33
N ASP A 309 17.08 -0.50 14.33
CA ASP A 309 18.08 0.56 14.18
C ASP A 309 17.44 1.93 13.92
N LYS A 310 16.36 1.96 13.13
CA LYS A 310 15.55 3.18 12.93
C LYS A 310 14.89 3.66 14.23
N ILE A 311 14.30 2.74 15.00
CA ILE A 311 13.68 3.07 16.28
C ILE A 311 14.70 3.69 17.25
N LYS A 312 15.90 3.09 17.35
CA LYS A 312 16.99 3.64 18.17
C LYS A 312 17.33 5.08 17.76
N LYS A 313 17.55 5.29 16.46
CA LYS A 313 17.86 6.63 15.93
C LYS A 313 16.76 7.63 16.27
N ARG A 314 15.50 7.24 16.09
CA ARG A 314 14.35 8.12 16.35
C ARG A 314 14.18 8.42 17.84
N ILE A 315 14.36 7.46 18.74
CA ILE A 315 14.29 7.71 20.19
C ILE A 315 15.34 8.76 20.59
N LYS A 316 16.58 8.64 20.09
CA LYS A 316 17.64 9.64 20.35
C LYS A 316 17.29 11.02 19.82
N GLU A 317 16.77 11.11 18.61
CA GLU A 317 16.33 12.35 17.99
C GLU A 317 15.18 13.01 18.79
N VAL A 318 14.16 12.24 19.17
CA VAL A 318 13.03 12.74 19.98
C VAL A 318 13.51 13.21 21.35
N LYS A 319 14.43 12.48 22.00
CA LYS A 319 15.06 12.89 23.26
C LYS A 319 15.81 14.22 23.11
N TYR A 320 16.61 14.38 22.05
CA TYR A 320 17.30 15.64 21.77
C TYR A 320 16.32 16.80 21.55
N LEU A 321 15.26 16.61 20.75
CA LEU A 321 14.25 17.64 20.50
C LEU A 321 13.49 18.03 21.76
N PHE A 322 13.22 17.08 22.65
CA PHE A 322 12.59 17.34 23.95
C PHE A 322 13.52 18.13 24.86
N ASN A 323 14.75 17.68 25.03
CA ASN A 323 15.73 18.35 25.91
C ASN A 323 16.09 19.77 25.44
N THR A 324 15.98 20.04 24.14
CA THR A 324 16.23 21.39 23.55
C THR A 324 14.97 22.25 23.49
N GLY A 325 13.84 21.81 24.05
CA GLY A 325 12.57 22.57 24.05
C GLY A 325 11.88 22.62 22.66
N LYS A 326 12.42 21.95 21.65
CA LYS A 326 11.86 21.93 20.28
C LYS A 326 10.66 21.00 20.11
N MET A 327 10.39 20.15 21.09
CA MET A 327 9.25 19.23 21.11
C MET A 327 8.62 19.20 22.50
N GLY A 328 7.32 19.44 22.59
CA GLY A 328 6.58 19.40 23.84
C GLY A 328 6.34 17.98 24.34
N TYR A 329 6.01 17.84 25.63
CA TYR A 329 5.81 16.56 26.34
C TYR A 329 4.84 15.63 25.61
N TYR A 330 3.65 16.14 25.24
CA TYR A 330 2.61 15.30 24.59
C TYR A 330 3.08 14.75 23.23
N SER A 331 3.70 15.57 22.39
CA SER A 331 4.23 15.15 21.09
C SER A 331 5.34 14.12 21.23
N THR A 332 6.18 14.27 22.26
CA THR A 332 7.24 13.33 22.64
C THR A 332 6.66 11.98 23.05
N PHE A 333 5.71 12.00 23.98
CA PHE A 333 5.00 10.81 24.45
C PHE A 333 4.35 10.06 23.30
N CYS A 334 3.56 10.74 22.44
CA CYS A 334 2.93 10.14 21.27
C CYS A 334 3.95 9.51 20.31
N SER A 335 5.08 10.20 20.07
CA SER A 335 6.14 9.67 19.19
C SER A 335 6.75 8.38 19.71
N ILE A 336 7.00 8.28 21.02
CA ILE A 336 7.57 7.07 21.65
C ILE A 336 6.54 5.94 21.69
N MET A 337 5.31 6.22 22.09
CA MET A 337 4.24 5.22 22.20
C MET A 337 3.84 4.62 20.85
N THR A 338 3.97 5.38 19.77
CA THR A 338 3.73 4.86 18.40
C THR A 338 4.61 3.65 18.10
N TYR A 339 5.88 3.65 18.53
CA TYR A 339 6.77 2.51 18.32
C TYR A 339 6.42 1.31 19.17
N SER A 340 6.00 1.52 20.41
CA SER A 340 5.55 0.45 21.29
C SER A 340 4.36 -0.31 20.71
N ASN A 341 3.39 0.41 20.15
CA ASN A 341 2.19 -0.17 19.56
C ASN A 341 2.42 -0.79 18.17
N SER A 342 3.33 -0.21 17.38
CA SER A 342 3.61 -0.66 16.01
C SER A 342 4.20 -2.08 15.92
N TYR A 343 4.79 -2.59 17.02
CA TYR A 343 5.47 -3.89 17.02
C TYR A 343 4.95 -4.87 18.11
N LYS A 344 3.66 -4.78 18.37
CA LYS A 344 2.96 -5.59 19.40
C LYS A 344 2.96 -7.11 19.16
N TYR A 345 3.31 -7.55 17.94
CA TYR A 345 3.34 -8.98 17.58
C TYR A 345 4.71 -9.63 17.78
N ALA A 346 5.75 -8.88 18.11
CA ALA A 346 7.05 -9.46 18.39
C ALA A 346 7.05 -10.20 19.73
N ASP A 347 7.73 -11.35 19.77
CA ASP A 347 7.81 -12.21 20.96
C ASP A 347 8.85 -11.71 21.98
N ASP A 348 9.44 -10.55 21.74
CA ASP A 348 10.42 -9.95 22.65
C ASP A 348 9.98 -8.57 23.18
N ARG A 349 10.44 -8.23 24.37
CA ARG A 349 10.24 -6.92 24.99
C ARG A 349 11.30 -5.90 24.52
N LYS A 350 11.82 -6.07 23.32
CA LYS A 350 12.99 -5.34 22.84
C LYS A 350 12.75 -3.84 22.71
N ILE A 351 11.57 -3.44 22.27
CA ILE A 351 11.23 -1.99 22.17
C ILE A 351 11.20 -1.36 23.55
N LYS A 352 10.56 -2.00 24.52
CA LYS A 352 10.56 -1.49 25.91
C LYS A 352 11.98 -1.32 26.42
N ARG A 353 12.84 -2.32 26.26
CA ARG A 353 14.26 -2.23 26.62
C ARG A 353 15.02 -1.14 25.86
N LEU A 354 14.68 -0.87 24.60
CA LEU A 354 15.29 0.23 23.84
C LEU A 354 14.85 1.60 24.37
N ILE A 355 13.56 1.75 24.71
CA ILE A 355 13.05 2.97 25.34
C ILE A 355 13.75 3.16 26.68
N ASP A 356 13.75 2.13 27.54
CA ASP A 356 14.42 2.17 28.85
C ASP A 356 15.90 2.58 28.71
N LYS A 357 16.63 1.95 27.78
CA LYS A 357 18.05 2.25 27.56
C LYS A 357 18.32 3.63 27.01
N TYR A 358 17.64 4.04 25.97
CA TYR A 358 17.96 5.28 25.23
C TYR A 358 17.18 6.50 25.69
N TRP A 359 16.14 6.31 26.48
CA TRP A 359 15.35 7.41 27.05
C TRP A 359 15.71 7.69 28.50
N TYR A 360 15.73 6.63 29.35
CA TYR A 360 15.94 6.80 30.79
C TYR A 360 17.39 6.61 31.25
N ASN A 361 18.17 5.73 30.64
CA ASN A 361 19.46 5.27 31.17
C ASN A 361 20.69 5.74 30.38
N GLU A 362 20.68 6.82 29.63
CA GLU A 362 21.93 7.45 29.19
C GLU A 362 22.52 8.25 30.36
N LYS A 363 23.44 7.61 31.09
CA LYS A 363 24.53 8.30 31.77
C LYS A 363 25.66 8.50 30.77
#